data_f43997179c2678f5f1437c468b0dc315
#
_entry.id   f43997179c2678f5f1437c468b0dc315
#
_cell.length_a   1.000
_cell.length_b   1.000
_cell.length_c   1.000
_cell.angle_alpha   90.00
_cell.angle_beta   90.00
_cell.angle_gamma   90.00
#
_symmetry.space_group_name_H-M   'P 1'
#
loop_
_entity.id
_entity.type
_entity.pdbx_description
1 polymer ?
#
loop_
_entity_poly.entity_id
_entity_poly.type
_entity_poly.pdbx_seq_one_letter_code
_entity_poly.pdbx_strand_id
1 'polypeptide(L)'
;PSANQSNVLVGVKGSKGVADAKAEALGLKMDVFGLANKYDRHLLSLSDGGNGRADLLILGENTDAAFFGFASLEQMFDAGTQAMAVTTLYDYADQKSRGLVEGYYGYPYTVEVKKDLMRFMMRHKMNTYMYGAKSDPYHSQFWGDAYPESLTPEQVKNGWLSQDMIKDITSTSHETKVNFIWAIHPGNNFVSNGQTVINQIMGKYEKMYDLGVRQFAVFVDDVAIPNSDADMKKK
;
A
#
# COMPACT_ATOMS: atom_id res chain seq x y z
N PRO A 1 -23.54 20.01 -3.43
CA PRO A 1 -23.45 20.16 -4.90
C PRO A 1 -23.99 21.50 -5.36
N SER A 2 -23.31 22.14 -6.31
CA SER A 2 -23.75 23.39 -6.91
C SER A 2 -24.65 23.11 -8.12
N ALA A 3 -25.76 23.80 -8.22
CA ALA A 3 -26.65 23.69 -9.38
C ALA A 3 -26.06 24.28 -10.67
N ASN A 4 -25.01 25.08 -10.57
CA ASN A 4 -24.46 25.86 -11.70
C ASN A 4 -23.01 25.43 -12.07
N GLN A 5 -22.49 24.36 -11.49
CA GLN A 5 -21.12 23.86 -11.72
C GLN A 5 -21.12 22.35 -11.82
N SER A 6 -20.14 21.80 -12.55
CA SER A 6 -19.81 20.38 -12.45
C SER A 6 -19.36 20.05 -11.04
N ASN A 7 -19.78 18.90 -10.52
CA ASN A 7 -19.45 18.50 -9.16
C ASN A 7 -18.60 17.22 -9.18
N VAL A 8 -17.67 17.14 -8.24
CA VAL A 8 -16.95 15.91 -7.91
C VAL A 8 -17.36 15.51 -6.50
N LEU A 9 -18.03 14.38 -6.39
CA LEU A 9 -18.59 13.85 -5.16
C LEU A 9 -17.83 12.56 -4.81
N VAL A 10 -17.14 12.56 -3.69
CA VAL A 10 -16.38 11.39 -3.22
C VAL A 10 -16.85 11.03 -1.83
N GLY A 11 -17.04 9.73 -1.58
CA GLY A 11 -17.51 9.27 -0.28
C GLY A 11 -17.29 7.78 -0.04
N VAL A 12 -17.62 7.40 1.19
CA VAL A 12 -17.65 6.00 1.63
C VAL A 12 -19.11 5.57 1.75
N LYS A 13 -19.43 4.41 1.18
CA LYS A 13 -20.78 3.83 1.20
C LYS A 13 -21.30 3.70 2.64
N GLY A 14 -22.52 4.18 2.85
CA GLY A 14 -23.19 4.11 4.16
C GLY A 14 -22.79 5.21 5.13
N SER A 15 -21.95 6.16 4.73
CA SER A 15 -21.61 7.35 5.53
C SER A 15 -22.75 8.34 5.67
N LYS A 16 -23.83 8.15 4.89
CA LYS A 16 -24.99 9.05 4.77
C LYS A 16 -24.61 10.48 4.30
N GLY A 17 -23.51 10.58 3.56
CA GLY A 17 -23.02 11.82 2.99
C GLY A 17 -23.64 12.12 1.63
N VAL A 18 -23.16 13.21 1.01
CA VAL A 18 -23.64 13.68 -0.30
C VAL A 18 -23.41 12.67 -1.42
N ALA A 19 -22.37 11.83 -1.32
CA ALA A 19 -22.07 10.78 -2.29
C ALA A 19 -23.11 9.65 -2.24
N ASP A 20 -23.51 9.20 -1.03
CA ASP A 20 -24.60 8.22 -0.87
C ASP A 20 -25.92 8.76 -1.44
N ALA A 21 -26.28 9.99 -1.08
CA ALA A 21 -27.51 10.63 -1.54
C ALA A 21 -27.54 10.78 -3.08
N LYS A 22 -26.40 11.11 -3.70
CA LYS A 22 -26.30 11.20 -5.17
C LYS A 22 -26.43 9.82 -5.82
N ALA A 23 -25.81 8.79 -5.25
CA ALA A 23 -25.91 7.40 -5.75
C ALA A 23 -27.38 6.92 -5.71
N GLU A 24 -28.09 7.21 -4.63
CA GLU A 24 -29.51 6.88 -4.48
C GLU A 24 -30.38 7.66 -5.51
N ALA A 25 -30.16 8.96 -5.65
CA ALA A 25 -30.88 9.80 -6.60
C ALA A 25 -30.67 9.36 -8.06
N LEU A 26 -29.52 8.79 -8.39
CA LEU A 26 -29.21 8.20 -9.70
C LEU A 26 -29.72 6.76 -9.86
N GLY A 27 -30.29 6.15 -8.83
CA GLY A 27 -30.76 4.76 -8.85
C GLY A 27 -29.64 3.75 -9.10
N LEU A 28 -28.39 4.04 -8.66
CA LEU A 28 -27.25 3.19 -8.93
C LEU A 28 -27.33 1.87 -8.16
N LYS A 29 -26.94 0.77 -8.82
CA LYS A 29 -26.90 -0.55 -8.20
C LYS A 29 -25.76 -0.62 -7.17
N MET A 30 -26.06 -1.18 -6.00
CA MET A 30 -25.10 -1.33 -4.91
C MET A 30 -24.54 -2.74 -4.77
N ASP A 31 -24.82 -3.64 -5.73
CA ASP A 31 -24.49 -5.07 -5.68
C ASP A 31 -22.98 -5.31 -5.53
N VAL A 32 -22.15 -4.45 -6.13
CA VAL A 32 -20.68 -4.54 -6.03
C VAL A 32 -20.22 -4.59 -4.58
N PHE A 33 -20.88 -3.86 -3.68
CA PHE A 33 -20.51 -3.81 -2.26
C PHE A 33 -20.92 -5.05 -1.47
N GLY A 34 -21.81 -5.89 -2.03
CA GLY A 34 -22.24 -7.17 -1.47
C GLY A 34 -21.41 -8.37 -1.94
N LEU A 35 -20.47 -8.20 -2.86
CA LEU A 35 -19.68 -9.30 -3.42
C LEU A 35 -18.76 -9.91 -2.35
N ALA A 36 -18.90 -11.22 -2.10
CA ALA A 36 -18.06 -11.95 -1.16
C ALA A 36 -16.63 -12.12 -1.72
N ASN A 37 -15.63 -12.07 -0.85
CA ASN A 37 -14.22 -12.25 -1.19
C ASN A 37 -13.70 -11.29 -2.27
N LYS A 38 -14.28 -10.09 -2.34
CA LYS A 38 -13.81 -8.98 -3.16
C LYS A 38 -13.37 -7.83 -2.26
N TYR A 39 -12.38 -7.07 -2.70
CA TYR A 39 -11.71 -6.04 -1.92
C TYR A 39 -11.70 -4.73 -2.70
N ASP A 40 -11.54 -3.63 -1.99
CA ASP A 40 -11.43 -2.29 -2.57
C ASP A 40 -12.59 -1.98 -3.53
N ARG A 41 -13.81 -2.46 -3.18
CA ARG A 41 -15.02 -2.31 -3.97
C ARG A 41 -15.42 -0.85 -4.08
N HIS A 42 -15.61 -0.38 -5.30
CA HIS A 42 -16.03 0.98 -5.55
C HIS A 42 -16.88 1.10 -6.81
N LEU A 43 -17.61 2.18 -6.89
CA LEU A 43 -18.26 2.62 -8.11
C LEU A 43 -17.80 4.03 -8.47
N LEU A 44 -17.78 4.29 -9.76
CA LEU A 44 -17.57 5.60 -10.35
C LEU A 44 -18.70 5.83 -11.33
N SER A 45 -19.36 7.00 -11.26
CA SER A 45 -20.41 7.37 -12.19
C SER A 45 -20.17 8.79 -12.69
N LEU A 46 -20.04 8.94 -13.99
CA LEU A 46 -20.09 10.22 -14.66
C LEU A 46 -21.49 10.38 -15.23
N SER A 47 -22.23 11.37 -14.77
CA SER A 47 -23.60 11.67 -15.19
C SER A 47 -23.69 13.05 -15.81
N ASP A 48 -24.62 13.21 -16.78
CA ASP A 48 -24.96 14.52 -17.31
C ASP A 48 -25.66 15.34 -16.23
N GLY A 49 -25.10 16.49 -15.89
CA GLY A 49 -25.66 17.46 -14.95
C GLY A 49 -26.59 18.50 -15.61
N GLY A 50 -26.79 18.40 -16.93
CA GLY A 50 -27.53 19.34 -17.76
C GLY A 50 -26.78 20.66 -18.02
N ASN A 51 -27.15 21.37 -19.09
CA ASN A 51 -26.54 22.65 -19.49
C ASN A 51 -24.99 22.57 -19.68
N GLY A 52 -24.49 21.48 -20.26
CA GLY A 52 -23.06 21.27 -20.50
C GLY A 52 -22.23 20.98 -19.26
N ARG A 53 -22.85 20.59 -18.15
CA ARG A 53 -22.17 20.18 -16.90
C ARG A 53 -22.11 18.66 -16.78
N ALA A 54 -21.20 18.20 -15.98
CA ALA A 54 -21.11 16.80 -15.60
C ALA A 54 -20.92 16.66 -14.09
N ASP A 55 -21.57 15.65 -13.49
CA ASP A 55 -21.33 15.28 -12.11
C ASP A 55 -20.57 13.96 -12.07
N LEU A 56 -19.40 13.97 -11.43
CA LEU A 56 -18.61 12.79 -11.12
C LEU A 56 -18.92 12.32 -9.70
N LEU A 57 -19.28 11.07 -9.56
CA LEU A 57 -19.45 10.38 -8.28
C LEU A 57 -18.42 9.27 -8.15
N ILE A 58 -17.70 9.23 -7.03
CA ILE A 58 -16.87 8.09 -6.59
C ILE A 58 -17.38 7.66 -5.22
N LEU A 59 -17.77 6.39 -5.09
CA LEU A 59 -18.22 5.80 -3.84
C LEU A 59 -17.44 4.52 -3.58
N GLY A 60 -16.69 4.46 -2.49
CA GLY A 60 -15.91 3.29 -2.08
C GLY A 60 -16.51 2.59 -0.86
N GLU A 61 -16.20 1.31 -0.65
CA GLU A 61 -16.56 0.60 0.59
C GLU A 61 -15.82 1.15 1.82
N ASN A 62 -14.67 1.76 1.60
CA ASN A 62 -13.86 2.47 2.58
C ASN A 62 -13.06 3.59 1.87
N THR A 63 -12.24 4.32 2.60
CA THR A 63 -11.46 5.44 2.06
C THR A 63 -10.43 5.01 1.01
N ASP A 64 -9.83 3.84 1.15
CA ASP A 64 -8.83 3.33 0.21
C ASP A 64 -9.50 2.89 -1.10
N ALA A 65 -10.66 2.24 -1.03
CA ALA A 65 -11.48 1.92 -2.19
C ALA A 65 -11.95 3.19 -2.94
N ALA A 66 -12.37 4.22 -2.22
CA ALA A 66 -12.71 5.51 -2.82
C ALA A 66 -11.49 6.16 -3.49
N PHE A 67 -10.30 6.03 -2.90
CA PHE A 67 -9.04 6.50 -3.50
C PHE A 67 -8.73 5.75 -4.81
N PHE A 68 -8.90 4.42 -4.86
CA PHE A 68 -8.74 3.66 -6.11
C PHE A 68 -9.77 4.02 -7.18
N GLY A 69 -10.89 4.62 -6.82
CA GLY A 69 -11.83 5.21 -7.77
C GLY A 69 -11.19 6.31 -8.64
N PHE A 70 -10.20 7.05 -8.13
CA PHE A 70 -9.45 8.01 -8.95
C PHE A 70 -8.52 7.31 -9.96
N ALA A 71 -7.95 6.15 -9.64
CA ALA A 71 -7.21 5.36 -10.60
C ALA A 71 -8.12 4.83 -11.72
N SER A 72 -9.36 4.44 -11.38
CA SER A 72 -10.38 4.09 -12.38
C SER A 72 -10.73 5.28 -13.26
N LEU A 73 -10.86 6.48 -12.69
CA LEU A 73 -11.11 7.72 -13.43
C LEU A 73 -9.98 8.02 -14.43
N GLU A 74 -8.72 7.91 -14.00
CA GLU A 74 -7.55 8.11 -14.87
C GLU A 74 -7.54 7.13 -16.05
N GLN A 75 -7.90 5.86 -15.79
CA GLN A 75 -7.96 4.81 -16.83
C GLN A 75 -9.12 5.01 -17.83
N MET A 76 -10.19 5.69 -17.42
CA MET A 76 -11.32 6.00 -18.30
C MET A 76 -11.12 7.28 -19.13
N PHE A 77 -10.17 8.12 -18.75
CA PHE A 77 -9.90 9.38 -19.44
C PHE A 77 -9.12 9.13 -20.73
N ASP A 78 -9.69 9.52 -21.85
CA ASP A 78 -8.98 9.50 -23.13
C ASP A 78 -8.19 10.80 -23.31
N ALA A 79 -6.86 10.68 -23.15
CA ALA A 79 -5.94 11.81 -23.30
C ALA A 79 -5.90 12.37 -24.73
N GLY A 80 -6.19 11.57 -25.75
CA GLY A 80 -6.19 11.98 -27.15
C GLY A 80 -7.38 12.91 -27.48
N THR A 81 -8.55 12.59 -26.97
CA THR A 81 -9.78 13.40 -27.17
C THR A 81 -10.05 14.36 -26.02
N GLN A 82 -9.33 14.25 -24.91
CA GLN A 82 -9.59 14.97 -23.67
C GLN A 82 -11.03 14.80 -23.18
N ALA A 83 -11.59 13.61 -23.40
CA ALA A 83 -12.99 13.31 -23.13
C ALA A 83 -13.14 12.05 -22.28
N MET A 84 -14.29 11.91 -21.67
CA MET A 84 -14.72 10.75 -20.93
C MET A 84 -16.20 10.45 -21.23
N ALA A 85 -16.52 9.17 -21.41
CA ALA A 85 -17.91 8.77 -21.64
C ALA A 85 -18.76 8.96 -20.38
N VAL A 86 -19.98 9.43 -20.54
CA VAL A 86 -21.03 9.36 -19.52
C VAL A 86 -21.36 7.88 -19.28
N THR A 87 -20.99 7.36 -18.11
CA THR A 87 -21.14 5.94 -17.79
C THR A 87 -21.04 5.70 -16.28
N THR A 88 -21.38 4.49 -15.87
CA THR A 88 -21.13 3.99 -14.51
C THR A 88 -20.25 2.76 -14.56
N LEU A 89 -19.17 2.78 -13.80
CA LEU A 89 -18.23 1.69 -13.61
C LEU A 89 -18.41 1.12 -12.20
N TYR A 90 -18.36 -0.21 -12.10
CA TYR A 90 -18.31 -0.95 -10.84
C TYR A 90 -17.02 -1.77 -10.85
N ASP A 91 -16.20 -1.62 -9.81
CA ASP A 91 -14.88 -2.24 -9.78
C ASP A 91 -14.53 -2.79 -8.40
N TYR A 92 -13.67 -3.79 -8.40
CA TYR A 92 -13.17 -4.47 -7.19
C TYR A 92 -11.88 -5.21 -7.49
N ALA A 93 -11.18 -5.60 -6.44
CA ALA A 93 -10.02 -6.46 -6.53
C ALA A 93 -10.33 -7.90 -6.09
N ASP A 94 -9.77 -8.88 -6.79
CA ASP A 94 -9.86 -10.31 -6.44
C ASP A 94 -8.92 -10.69 -5.28
N GLN A 95 -7.84 -9.94 -5.10
CA GLN A 95 -6.83 -10.17 -4.08
C GLN A 95 -6.74 -8.99 -3.12
N LYS A 96 -6.65 -9.29 -1.81
CA LYS A 96 -6.51 -8.26 -0.77
C LYS A 96 -5.20 -7.50 -0.90
N SER A 97 -4.09 -8.21 -1.13
CA SER A 97 -2.75 -7.64 -1.28
C SER A 97 -2.26 -7.82 -2.71
N ARG A 98 -1.85 -6.75 -3.34
CA ARG A 98 -1.42 -6.70 -4.73
C ARG A 98 -0.20 -5.81 -4.85
N GLY A 99 0.91 -6.34 -5.36
CA GLY A 99 2.12 -5.56 -5.43
C GLY A 99 3.38 -6.36 -5.67
N LEU A 100 4.47 -5.89 -5.11
CA LEU A 100 5.78 -6.51 -5.29
C LEU A 100 6.47 -6.78 -3.96
N VAL A 101 7.43 -7.71 -4.00
CA VAL A 101 8.35 -8.03 -2.91
C VAL A 101 9.77 -7.72 -3.37
N GLU A 102 10.44 -6.80 -2.69
CA GLU A 102 11.87 -6.55 -2.84
C GLU A 102 12.64 -7.41 -1.83
N GLY A 103 12.78 -8.70 -2.12
CA GLY A 103 13.37 -9.71 -1.21
C GLY A 103 14.53 -10.49 -1.83
N TYR A 104 15.21 -9.93 -2.82
CA TYR A 104 16.28 -10.58 -3.58
C TYR A 104 17.69 -10.18 -3.10
N TYR A 105 18.68 -10.92 -3.58
CA TYR A 105 20.10 -10.56 -3.46
C TYR A 105 20.50 -9.54 -4.54
N GLY A 106 21.56 -8.78 -4.27
CA GLY A 106 22.07 -7.75 -5.17
C GLY A 106 21.79 -6.35 -4.66
N TYR A 107 21.89 -5.35 -5.52
CA TYR A 107 21.66 -3.97 -5.13
C TYR A 107 20.16 -3.69 -4.95
N PRO A 108 19.74 -3.14 -3.79
CA PRO A 108 18.37 -2.67 -3.61
C PRO A 108 18.04 -1.56 -4.62
N TYR A 109 16.77 -1.40 -4.92
CA TYR A 109 16.32 -0.22 -5.67
C TYR A 109 16.68 1.06 -4.92
N THR A 110 16.99 2.13 -5.66
CA THR A 110 17.18 3.45 -5.05
C THR A 110 15.86 3.96 -4.42
N VAL A 111 15.96 4.97 -3.56
CA VAL A 111 14.77 5.60 -2.95
C VAL A 111 13.82 6.11 -4.02
N GLU A 112 14.35 6.78 -5.06
CA GLU A 112 13.56 7.30 -6.17
C GLU A 112 12.82 6.19 -6.93
N VAL A 113 13.51 5.08 -7.24
CA VAL A 113 12.88 3.93 -7.90
C VAL A 113 11.77 3.31 -7.03
N LYS A 114 11.98 3.18 -5.71
CA LYS A 114 10.93 2.72 -4.79
C LYS A 114 9.71 3.63 -4.82
N LYS A 115 9.92 4.95 -4.78
CA LYS A 115 8.86 5.96 -4.83
C LYS A 115 8.12 5.94 -6.17
N ASP A 116 8.83 5.82 -7.28
CA ASP A 116 8.23 5.73 -8.62
C ASP A 116 7.42 4.44 -8.80
N LEU A 117 7.93 3.32 -8.27
CA LEU A 117 7.16 2.07 -8.23
C LEU A 117 5.86 2.22 -7.43
N MET A 118 5.88 2.90 -6.27
CA MET A 118 4.66 3.16 -5.50
C MET A 118 3.67 4.05 -6.25
N ARG A 119 4.14 5.09 -6.97
CA ARG A 119 3.28 5.92 -7.83
C ARG A 119 2.69 5.11 -8.99
N PHE A 120 3.49 4.26 -9.62
CA PHE A 120 3.01 3.31 -10.64
C PHE A 120 1.95 2.38 -10.04
N MET A 121 2.22 1.79 -8.88
CA MET A 121 1.32 0.87 -8.19
C MET A 121 -0.02 1.53 -7.84
N MET A 122 0.00 2.77 -7.37
CA MET A 122 -1.20 3.58 -7.10
C MET A 122 -2.12 3.66 -8.33
N ARG A 123 -1.57 3.99 -9.49
CA ARG A 123 -2.31 4.11 -10.76
C ARG A 123 -2.89 2.78 -11.24
N HIS A 124 -2.28 1.66 -10.85
CA HIS A 124 -2.69 0.31 -11.22
C HIS A 124 -3.44 -0.42 -10.09
N LYS A 125 -3.89 0.31 -9.06
CA LYS A 125 -4.65 -0.22 -7.91
C LYS A 125 -3.90 -1.33 -7.15
N MET A 126 -2.58 -1.30 -7.18
CA MET A 126 -1.73 -2.12 -6.32
C MET A 126 -1.54 -1.42 -4.98
N ASN A 127 -1.43 -2.19 -3.89
CA ASN A 127 -1.47 -1.66 -2.53
C ASN A 127 -0.38 -2.19 -1.60
N THR A 128 0.58 -2.98 -2.10
CA THR A 128 1.55 -3.66 -1.23
C THR A 128 2.96 -3.61 -1.81
N TYR A 129 3.88 -2.96 -1.10
CA TYR A 129 5.31 -3.00 -1.35
C TYR A 129 6.00 -3.64 -0.16
N MET A 130 6.43 -4.89 -0.27
CA MET A 130 7.13 -5.60 0.80
C MET A 130 8.64 -5.45 0.62
N TYR A 131 9.30 -4.84 1.59
CA TYR A 131 10.73 -4.59 1.59
C TYR A 131 11.48 -5.51 2.54
N GLY A 132 12.45 -6.23 2.01
CA GLY A 132 13.32 -7.14 2.74
C GLY A 132 14.53 -7.54 1.87
N ALA A 133 15.18 -6.53 1.24
CA ALA A 133 16.34 -6.75 0.38
C ALA A 133 17.47 -7.41 1.18
N LYS A 134 17.94 -8.57 0.73
CA LYS A 134 18.97 -9.38 1.42
C LYS A 134 20.30 -8.65 1.59
N SER A 135 20.58 -7.69 0.72
CA SER A 135 21.79 -6.85 0.77
C SER A 135 21.65 -5.62 1.70
N ASP A 136 20.46 -5.36 2.24
CA ASP A 136 20.30 -4.38 3.30
C ASP A 136 20.76 -4.98 4.63
N PRO A 137 21.87 -4.50 5.23
CA PRO A 137 22.40 -5.09 6.44
C PRO A 137 21.47 -4.91 7.65
N TYR A 138 20.63 -3.88 7.66
CA TYR A 138 19.69 -3.60 8.76
C TYR A 138 18.40 -4.43 8.68
N HIS A 139 18.17 -5.08 7.55
CA HIS A 139 17.14 -6.11 7.41
C HIS A 139 17.61 -7.46 7.96
N SER A 140 18.90 -7.81 7.79
CA SER A 140 19.44 -9.15 8.04
C SER A 140 20.61 -9.18 9.04
N GLN A 141 21.77 -8.61 8.69
CA GLN A 141 23.00 -8.75 9.50
C GLN A 141 22.92 -7.96 10.82
N PHE A 142 22.48 -6.72 10.76
CA PHE A 142 22.32 -5.82 11.91
C PHE A 142 20.83 -5.58 12.22
N TRP A 143 20.05 -6.65 12.10
CA TRP A 143 18.59 -6.57 12.18
C TRP A 143 18.05 -5.97 13.50
N GLY A 144 18.80 -6.08 14.60
CA GLY A 144 18.46 -5.49 15.91
C GLY A 144 18.82 -3.99 16.04
N ASP A 145 19.68 -3.47 15.15
CA ASP A 145 20.19 -2.12 15.23
C ASP A 145 19.27 -1.10 14.54
N ALA A 146 19.34 0.16 14.99
CA ALA A 146 18.67 1.26 14.28
C ALA A 146 19.36 1.51 12.93
N TYR A 147 18.60 1.98 11.96
CA TYR A 147 19.20 2.54 10.75
C TYR A 147 20.02 3.79 11.08
N PRO A 148 21.13 4.07 10.37
CA PRO A 148 21.96 5.22 10.62
C PRO A 148 21.23 6.54 10.26
N GLU A 149 21.55 7.60 10.96
CA GLU A 149 21.06 8.94 10.62
C GLU A 149 21.68 9.44 9.30
N SER A 150 22.98 9.15 9.08
CA SER A 150 23.70 9.50 7.87
C SER A 150 24.53 8.35 7.34
N LEU A 151 24.81 8.35 6.04
CA LEU A 151 25.56 7.33 5.34
C LEU A 151 26.91 7.84 4.88
N THR A 152 27.93 6.99 4.92
CA THR A 152 29.19 7.22 4.23
C THR A 152 29.01 7.08 2.72
N PRO A 153 29.90 7.65 1.88
CA PRO A 153 29.84 7.47 0.42
C PRO A 153 29.85 6.00 -0.03
N GLU A 154 30.55 5.13 0.70
CA GLU A 154 30.59 3.69 0.42
C GLU A 154 29.25 3.01 0.73
N GLN A 155 28.62 3.36 1.83
CA GLN A 155 27.28 2.85 2.19
C GLN A 155 26.22 3.27 1.17
N VAL A 156 26.26 4.53 0.72
CA VAL A 156 25.39 5.03 -0.36
C VAL A 156 25.61 4.21 -1.64
N LYS A 157 26.87 3.96 -2.03
CA LYS A 157 27.22 3.16 -3.20
C LYS A 157 26.69 1.72 -3.09
N ASN A 158 26.66 1.17 -1.88
CA ASN A 158 26.14 -0.19 -1.62
C ASN A 158 24.61 -0.23 -1.47
N GLY A 159 23.91 0.88 -1.67
CA GLY A 159 22.45 0.95 -1.60
C GLY A 159 21.86 0.86 -0.20
N TRP A 160 22.64 1.18 0.83
CA TRP A 160 22.14 1.23 2.21
C TRP A 160 21.14 2.37 2.38
N LEU A 161 20.26 2.25 3.38
CA LEU A 161 19.27 3.27 3.71
C LEU A 161 19.63 3.98 5.01
N SER A 162 19.38 5.29 5.06
CA SER A 162 19.36 6.08 6.30
C SER A 162 17.95 6.23 6.85
N GLN A 163 17.83 6.73 8.08
CA GLN A 163 16.53 7.02 8.69
C GLN A 163 15.70 8.00 7.83
N ASP A 164 16.32 9.06 7.30
CA ASP A 164 15.61 10.05 6.49
C ASP A 164 15.16 9.48 5.14
N MET A 165 15.93 8.58 4.53
CA MET A 165 15.52 7.86 3.34
C MET A 165 14.29 6.97 3.60
N ILE A 166 14.23 6.31 4.76
CA ILE A 166 13.06 5.50 5.14
C ILE A 166 11.83 6.38 5.37
N LYS A 167 12.00 7.54 6.04
CA LYS A 167 10.89 8.51 6.19
C LYS A 167 10.38 9.02 4.86
N ASP A 168 11.26 9.28 3.88
CA ASP A 168 10.86 9.69 2.54
C ASP A 168 10.07 8.59 1.80
N ILE A 169 10.52 7.33 1.89
CA ILE A 169 9.81 6.18 1.35
C ILE A 169 8.42 6.03 2.01
N THR A 170 8.35 6.10 3.33
CA THR A 170 7.09 5.94 4.08
C THR A 170 6.12 7.09 3.85
N SER A 171 6.61 8.33 3.66
CA SER A 171 5.78 9.46 3.22
C SER A 171 5.10 9.18 1.89
N THR A 172 5.87 8.73 0.88
CA THR A 172 5.31 8.34 -0.42
C THR A 172 4.35 7.16 -0.31
N SER A 173 4.64 6.19 0.55
CA SER A 173 3.72 5.08 0.85
C SER A 173 2.35 5.57 1.33
N HIS A 174 2.33 6.54 2.26
CA HIS A 174 1.09 7.11 2.78
C HIS A 174 0.34 7.93 1.72
N GLU A 175 1.06 8.71 0.90
CA GLU A 175 0.47 9.50 -0.19
C GLU A 175 -0.18 8.63 -1.27
N THR A 176 0.45 7.51 -1.62
CA THR A 176 0.03 6.60 -2.69
C THR A 176 -0.92 5.50 -2.26
N LYS A 177 -1.21 5.37 -0.96
CA LYS A 177 -1.97 4.24 -0.38
C LYS A 177 -1.35 2.87 -0.67
N VAL A 178 -0.06 2.83 -0.96
CA VAL A 178 0.71 1.60 -1.10
C VAL A 178 1.35 1.30 0.25
N ASN A 179 0.96 0.20 0.88
CA ASN A 179 1.51 -0.21 2.17
C ASN A 179 2.98 -0.61 2.03
N PHE A 180 3.88 0.16 2.63
CA PHE A 180 5.27 -0.22 2.76
C PHE A 180 5.41 -1.17 3.94
N ILE A 181 5.52 -2.48 3.64
CA ILE A 181 5.72 -3.54 4.63
C ILE A 181 7.22 -3.73 4.81
N TRP A 182 7.75 -3.35 5.97
CA TRP A 182 9.14 -3.60 6.29
C TRP A 182 9.30 -4.98 6.91
N ALA A 183 10.14 -5.82 6.29
CA ALA A 183 10.40 -7.17 6.75
C ALA A 183 11.73 -7.25 7.51
N ILE A 184 11.80 -8.07 8.55
CA ILE A 184 13.01 -8.42 9.30
C ILE A 184 13.38 -9.87 9.00
N HIS A 185 14.68 -10.16 8.89
CA HIS A 185 15.21 -11.52 8.75
C HIS A 185 16.20 -11.83 9.87
N PRO A 186 15.72 -12.31 11.03
CA PRO A 186 16.56 -12.56 12.21
C PRO A 186 17.44 -13.81 12.08
N GLY A 187 17.37 -14.52 10.94
CA GLY A 187 18.16 -15.72 10.69
C GLY A 187 17.91 -16.82 11.73
N ASN A 188 18.93 -17.65 11.98
CA ASN A 188 18.84 -18.74 12.95
C ASN A 188 18.68 -18.28 14.41
N ASN A 189 18.92 -17.01 14.72
CA ASN A 189 18.69 -16.46 16.06
C ASN A 189 17.23 -16.57 16.50
N PHE A 190 16.30 -16.56 15.53
CA PHE A 190 14.87 -16.72 15.78
C PHE A 190 14.55 -18.06 16.47
N VAL A 191 15.34 -19.12 16.18
CA VAL A 191 15.10 -20.46 16.70
C VAL A 191 15.68 -20.67 18.10
N SER A 192 16.77 -19.95 18.43
CA SER A 192 17.59 -20.32 19.59
C SER A 192 17.31 -19.56 20.89
N ASN A 193 16.66 -18.39 20.85
CA ASN A 193 16.59 -17.48 22.00
C ASN A 193 15.18 -17.01 22.40
N GLY A 194 14.11 -17.60 21.85
CA GLY A 194 12.73 -17.43 22.31
C GLY A 194 12.31 -15.97 22.59
N GLN A 195 11.90 -15.68 23.83
CA GLN A 195 11.38 -14.37 24.21
C GLN A 195 12.38 -13.21 24.02
N THR A 196 13.68 -13.45 24.15
CA THR A 196 14.71 -12.41 23.94
C THR A 196 14.70 -11.91 22.50
N VAL A 197 14.61 -12.81 21.52
CA VAL A 197 14.54 -12.45 20.10
C VAL A 197 13.24 -11.72 19.77
N ILE A 198 12.12 -12.18 20.36
CA ILE A 198 10.83 -11.48 20.20
C ILE A 198 10.93 -10.05 20.69
N ASN A 199 11.51 -9.83 21.88
CA ASN A 199 11.68 -8.48 22.44
C ASN A 199 12.59 -7.60 21.54
N GLN A 200 13.66 -8.18 20.97
CA GLN A 200 14.53 -7.47 20.04
C GLN A 200 13.80 -7.10 18.73
N ILE A 201 13.00 -8.03 18.18
CA ILE A 201 12.17 -7.77 16.99
C ILE A 201 11.18 -6.63 17.27
N MET A 202 10.49 -6.68 18.42
CA MET A 202 9.56 -5.62 18.81
C MET A 202 10.25 -4.27 18.97
N GLY A 203 11.40 -4.22 19.64
CA GLY A 203 12.19 -2.98 19.74
C GLY A 203 12.68 -2.44 18.39
N LYS A 204 12.97 -3.31 17.42
CA LYS A 204 13.28 -2.89 16.04
C LYS A 204 12.03 -2.33 15.35
N TYR A 205 10.87 -2.99 15.50
CA TYR A 205 9.63 -2.53 14.90
C TYR A 205 9.17 -1.18 15.46
N GLU A 206 9.38 -0.92 16.76
CA GLU A 206 9.14 0.40 17.35
C GLU A 206 9.99 1.50 16.67
N LYS A 207 11.29 1.26 16.48
CA LYS A 207 12.17 2.18 15.75
C LYS A 207 11.69 2.43 14.33
N MET A 208 11.24 1.37 13.62
CA MET A 208 10.71 1.50 12.26
C MET A 208 9.36 2.21 12.22
N TYR A 209 8.52 2.00 13.25
CA TYR A 209 7.25 2.70 13.40
C TYR A 209 7.46 4.22 13.55
N ASP A 210 8.48 4.64 14.30
CA ASP A 210 8.87 6.04 14.44
C ASP A 210 9.35 6.67 13.12
N LEU A 211 9.87 5.84 12.19
CA LEU A 211 10.24 6.24 10.84
C LEU A 211 9.05 6.21 9.85
N GLY A 212 7.83 5.94 10.31
CA GLY A 212 6.62 5.98 9.50
C GLY A 212 6.14 4.63 8.97
N VAL A 213 6.85 3.53 9.22
CA VAL A 213 6.39 2.19 8.84
C VAL A 213 5.15 1.81 9.64
N ARG A 214 4.15 1.18 8.99
CA ARG A 214 2.88 0.78 9.64
C ARG A 214 2.55 -0.69 9.48
N GLN A 215 3.30 -1.41 8.64
CA GLN A 215 3.12 -2.85 8.45
C GLN A 215 4.48 -3.55 8.50
N PHE A 216 4.51 -4.72 9.10
CA PHE A 216 5.73 -5.46 9.41
C PHE A 216 5.59 -6.92 8.99
N ALA A 217 6.74 -7.53 8.62
CA ALA A 217 6.83 -8.94 8.29
C ALA A 217 8.11 -9.55 8.87
N VAL A 218 8.10 -10.86 9.10
CA VAL A 218 9.28 -11.64 9.44
C VAL A 218 9.56 -12.58 8.28
N PHE A 219 10.78 -12.52 7.74
CA PHE A 219 11.27 -13.50 6.78
C PHE A 219 12.04 -14.60 7.51
N VAL A 220 11.68 -15.83 7.23
CA VAL A 220 12.27 -17.02 7.86
C VAL A 220 12.80 -18.02 6.82
N ASP A 221 13.07 -17.54 5.61
CA ASP A 221 13.74 -18.31 4.58
C ASP A 221 15.18 -18.64 5.01
N ASP A 222 15.67 -19.79 4.62
CA ASP A 222 17.01 -20.32 4.97
C ASP A 222 17.29 -20.47 6.48
N VAL A 223 16.25 -20.58 7.30
CA VAL A 223 16.35 -20.87 8.73
C VAL A 223 16.41 -22.38 8.94
N ALA A 224 17.38 -22.85 9.71
CA ALA A 224 17.49 -24.28 10.03
C ALA A 224 16.26 -24.79 10.77
N ILE A 225 15.63 -25.83 10.24
CA ILE A 225 14.49 -26.48 10.90
C ILE A 225 15.02 -27.42 11.97
N PRO A 226 14.57 -27.34 13.22
CA PRO A 226 14.96 -28.29 14.26
C PRO A 226 14.57 -29.72 13.90
N ASN A 227 15.47 -30.66 14.15
CA ASN A 227 15.27 -32.07 13.80
C ASN A 227 14.51 -32.88 14.86
N SER A 228 14.08 -32.27 15.96
CA SER A 228 13.39 -32.94 17.05
C SER A 228 12.07 -32.28 17.42
N ASP A 229 11.10 -33.07 17.90
CA ASP A 229 9.81 -32.57 18.41
C ASP A 229 9.97 -31.63 19.61
N ALA A 230 11.05 -31.81 20.40
CA ALA A 230 11.37 -30.94 21.53
C ALA A 230 11.83 -29.55 21.06
N ASP A 231 12.56 -29.48 19.94
CA ASP A 231 13.02 -28.24 19.33
C ASP A 231 11.87 -27.53 18.58
N MET A 232 10.95 -28.28 18.00
CA MET A 232 9.76 -27.74 17.34
C MET A 232 8.81 -27.06 18.32
N LYS A 233 8.72 -27.49 19.57
CA LYS A 233 7.87 -26.88 20.61
C LYS A 233 8.43 -25.58 21.18
N LYS A 234 9.69 -25.22 20.87
CA LYS A 234 10.33 -23.96 21.26
C LYS A 234 10.15 -22.83 20.24
N LYS A 235 9.60 -23.13 19.08
CA LYS A 235 9.22 -22.19 18.02
C LYS A 235 7.81 -21.67 18.22
#